data_a9e783ec059d8fe7ecc1fd958fd748ea
#
_entry.id   a9e783ec059d8fe7ecc1fd958fd748ea
#
_cell.length_a   1.000
_cell.length_b   1.000
_cell.length_c   1.000
_cell.angle_alpha   90.00
_cell.angle_beta   90.00
_cell.angle_gamma   90.00
#
_symmetry.space_group_name_H-M   'P 1'
#
loop_
_entity.id
_entity.type
_entity.pdbx_description
1 polymer ?
#
loop_
_entity_poly.entity_id
_entity_poly.type
_entity_poly.pdbx_seq_one_letter_code
_entity_poly.pdbx_strand_id
1 'polypeptide(L)'
;MDKQLFKDLNNKSLIPKWTGGQYIPKREIVAFQDFKTAVRQWELPLVIKPGDDLPTAGGYGVMICYNEDDLEKAIARVEQAEAATDTLIIEQCVEAVDNYCVQFAWHPEDGIVYLGSAKQLTNAYGFYNGNINAINVPEQVIQAGYEIMDIAVKEGFIGIAGFDLLVDQQGVVYAIDLNFRQNGSTSMLLLKDALTGSYHKFYSYFANGDNERFFEAVRHFVEQGVLYPLSYYDGDWYQEVHVNSRFGCIWHADSPEQIEAYEKQFIARAGL
;
A
#
# COMPACT_ATOMS: atom_id res chain seq x y z
N MET A 1 -6.91 1.81 22.89
CA MET A 1 -6.63 0.49 22.26
C MET A 1 -5.46 -0.16 22.95
N ASP A 2 -5.53 -1.45 23.21
CA ASP A 2 -4.45 -2.23 23.81
C ASP A 2 -3.26 -2.37 22.83
N LYS A 3 -2.02 -2.37 23.36
CA LYS A 3 -0.81 -2.45 22.54
C LYS A 3 -0.67 -3.80 21.83
N GLN A 4 -1.10 -4.89 22.49
CA GLN A 4 -1.03 -6.23 21.87
C GLN A 4 -2.06 -6.35 20.75
N LEU A 5 -3.27 -5.84 20.97
CA LEU A 5 -4.29 -5.79 19.92
C LEU A 5 -3.79 -5.03 18.68
N PHE A 6 -3.11 -3.88 18.88
CA PHE A 6 -2.55 -3.13 17.72
C PHE A 6 -1.52 -3.94 16.94
N LYS A 7 -0.63 -4.68 17.63
CA LYS A 7 0.32 -5.58 16.99
C LYS A 7 -0.37 -6.70 16.23
N ASP A 8 -1.34 -7.36 16.86
CA ASP A 8 -2.08 -8.47 16.27
C ASP A 8 -2.87 -8.02 15.03
N LEU A 9 -3.48 -6.85 15.07
CA LEU A 9 -4.23 -6.28 13.95
C LEU A 9 -3.33 -6.01 12.71
N ASN A 10 -2.07 -5.65 12.91
CA ASN A 10 -1.12 -5.38 11.83
C ASN A 10 -0.21 -6.59 11.49
N ASN A 11 -0.41 -7.73 12.13
CA ASN A 11 0.34 -8.96 11.87
C ASN A 11 -0.26 -9.71 10.68
N LYS A 12 0.53 -9.87 9.61
CA LYS A 12 0.08 -10.51 8.37
C LYS A 12 -0.32 -11.98 8.53
N SER A 13 0.27 -12.68 9.49
CA SER A 13 -0.12 -14.07 9.82
C SER A 13 -1.52 -14.16 10.40
N LEU A 14 -2.03 -13.09 10.99
CA LEU A 14 -3.35 -13.03 11.63
C LEU A 14 -4.47 -12.52 10.70
N ILE A 15 -4.19 -12.22 9.44
CA ILE A 15 -5.22 -11.84 8.46
C ILE A 15 -6.42 -12.81 8.47
N PRO A 16 -6.25 -14.15 8.52
CA PRO A 16 -7.39 -15.07 8.59
C PRO A 16 -8.31 -14.84 9.81
N LYS A 17 -7.76 -14.46 10.95
CA LYS A 17 -8.55 -14.09 12.14
C LYS A 17 -9.42 -12.86 11.86
N TRP A 18 -8.83 -11.83 11.28
CA TRP A 18 -9.48 -10.53 11.07
C TRP A 18 -10.45 -10.50 9.88
N THR A 19 -10.36 -11.49 9.00
CA THR A 19 -11.31 -11.70 7.89
C THR A 19 -12.39 -12.72 8.23
N GLY A 20 -12.40 -13.28 9.45
CA GLY A 20 -13.29 -14.38 9.79
C GLY A 20 -13.05 -15.66 8.97
N GLY A 21 -11.86 -15.84 8.43
CA GLY A 21 -11.49 -16.94 7.54
C GLY A 21 -12.00 -16.81 6.10
N GLN A 22 -12.61 -15.65 5.75
CA GLN A 22 -13.07 -15.33 4.38
C GLN A 22 -12.06 -14.42 3.67
N TYR A 23 -12.26 -14.17 2.38
CA TYR A 23 -11.48 -13.20 1.59
C TYR A 23 -9.96 -13.45 1.59
N ILE A 24 -9.50 -14.67 1.82
CA ILE A 24 -8.06 -14.96 1.86
C ILE A 24 -7.64 -15.86 0.70
N PRO A 25 -6.50 -15.57 0.03
CA PRO A 25 -5.92 -16.51 -0.91
C PRO A 25 -5.50 -17.80 -0.17
N LYS A 26 -5.35 -18.91 -0.91
CA LYS A 26 -4.71 -20.11 -0.34
C LYS A 26 -3.35 -19.71 0.21
N ARG A 27 -3.06 -20.07 1.47
CA ARG A 27 -1.84 -19.67 2.16
C ARG A 27 -1.37 -20.68 3.18
N GLU A 28 -0.09 -20.63 3.47
CA GLU A 28 0.58 -21.39 4.51
C GLU A 28 1.50 -20.48 5.32
N ILE A 29 1.50 -20.63 6.64
CA ILE A 29 2.41 -19.93 7.54
C ILE A 29 3.45 -20.94 7.99
N VAL A 30 4.72 -20.65 7.73
CA VAL A 30 5.83 -21.56 8.00
C VAL A 30 6.87 -20.90 8.89
N ALA A 31 7.52 -21.66 9.76
CA ALA A 31 8.69 -21.20 10.48
C ALA A 31 9.84 -20.94 9.49
N PHE A 32 10.70 -19.97 9.81
CA PHE A 32 11.83 -19.60 8.96
C PHE A 32 12.69 -20.82 8.56
N GLN A 33 12.98 -21.71 9.52
CA GLN A 33 13.78 -22.90 9.31
C GLN A 33 13.18 -23.92 8.32
N ASP A 34 11.84 -23.95 8.20
CA ASP A 34 11.12 -24.89 7.34
C ASP A 34 10.79 -24.31 5.97
N PHE A 35 10.95 -22.99 5.81
CA PHE A 35 10.53 -22.23 4.64
C PHE A 35 11.05 -22.79 3.32
N LYS A 36 12.37 -23.06 3.24
CA LYS A 36 13.01 -23.53 1.99
C LYS A 36 12.44 -24.85 1.50
N THR A 37 12.04 -25.73 2.42
CA THR A 37 11.42 -27.01 2.08
C THR A 37 9.95 -26.84 1.70
N ALA A 38 9.22 -26.03 2.46
CA ALA A 38 7.80 -25.80 2.24
C ALA A 38 7.52 -25.09 0.92
N VAL A 39 8.26 -24.00 0.62
CA VAL A 39 8.02 -23.18 -0.59
C VAL A 39 8.17 -23.97 -1.88
N ARG A 40 9.04 -24.98 -1.92
CA ARG A 40 9.25 -25.85 -3.10
C ARG A 40 8.10 -26.83 -3.36
N GLN A 41 7.14 -26.93 -2.45
CA GLN A 41 5.93 -27.74 -2.62
C GLN A 41 4.77 -26.94 -3.23
N TRP A 42 4.97 -25.63 -3.40
CA TRP A 42 3.96 -24.75 -3.97
C TRP A 42 4.13 -24.61 -5.48
N GLU A 43 2.99 -24.49 -6.17
CA GLU A 43 2.96 -24.20 -7.60
C GLU A 43 3.19 -22.70 -7.86
N LEU A 44 3.91 -22.38 -8.91
CA LEU A 44 4.11 -21.01 -9.40
C LEU A 44 2.92 -20.58 -10.27
N PRO A 45 2.54 -19.29 -10.26
CA PRO A 45 3.14 -18.22 -9.48
C PRO A 45 2.70 -18.20 -8.01
N LEU A 46 3.58 -17.77 -7.12
CA LEU A 46 3.33 -17.64 -5.69
C LEU A 46 3.84 -16.31 -5.11
N VAL A 47 3.41 -15.98 -3.90
CA VAL A 47 3.85 -14.79 -3.16
C VAL A 47 4.45 -15.20 -1.82
N ILE A 48 5.58 -14.61 -1.45
CA ILE A 48 6.25 -14.79 -0.16
C ILE A 48 6.19 -13.46 0.59
N LYS A 49 5.80 -13.52 1.85
CA LYS A 49 5.69 -12.35 2.74
C LYS A 49 6.27 -12.67 4.12
N PRO A 50 6.87 -11.70 4.85
CA PRO A 50 7.14 -11.87 6.27
C PRO A 50 5.83 -12.05 7.04
N GLY A 51 5.84 -12.92 8.05
CA GLY A 51 4.66 -13.32 8.82
C GLY A 51 4.52 -12.61 10.17
N ASP A 52 5.24 -11.53 10.39
CA ASP A 52 5.26 -10.77 11.65
C ASP A 52 4.56 -9.40 11.55
N ASP A 53 4.64 -8.61 12.63
CA ASP A 53 4.11 -7.27 12.73
C ASP A 53 5.09 -6.17 12.27
N LEU A 54 6.24 -6.54 11.68
CA LEU A 54 7.21 -5.58 11.19
C LEU A 54 6.64 -4.79 10.01
N PRO A 55 6.71 -3.46 10.03
CA PRO A 55 6.20 -2.65 8.95
C PRO A 55 7.06 -2.82 7.70
N THR A 56 6.51 -3.47 6.68
CA THR A 56 7.12 -3.60 5.36
C THR A 56 6.60 -2.47 4.45
N ALA A 57 7.02 -1.23 4.75
CA ALA A 57 6.60 -0.07 3.96
C ALA A 57 7.00 -0.23 2.48
N GLY A 58 6.08 0.09 1.57
CA GLY A 58 6.34 0.10 0.12
C GLY A 58 6.44 -1.28 -0.54
N GLY A 59 6.05 -2.38 0.14
CA GLY A 59 6.08 -3.73 -0.43
C GLY A 59 7.48 -4.39 -0.49
N TYR A 60 8.50 -3.79 0.12
CA TYR A 60 9.87 -4.30 0.09
C TYR A 60 10.06 -5.70 0.72
N GLY A 61 9.13 -6.14 1.56
CA GLY A 61 9.12 -7.48 2.14
C GLY A 61 8.31 -8.50 1.34
N VAL A 62 7.59 -8.09 0.29
CA VAL A 62 6.76 -8.96 -0.53
C VAL A 62 7.56 -9.39 -1.77
N MET A 63 7.56 -10.69 -2.06
CA MET A 63 8.25 -11.25 -3.23
C MET A 63 7.25 -12.06 -4.04
N ILE A 64 7.01 -11.64 -5.28
CA ILE A 64 6.18 -12.37 -6.24
C ILE A 64 7.11 -13.20 -7.11
N CYS A 65 6.90 -14.52 -7.11
CA CYS A 65 7.69 -15.48 -7.87
C CYS A 65 6.84 -16.00 -9.03
N TYR A 66 7.15 -15.58 -10.25
CA TYR A 66 6.46 -16.03 -11.45
C TYR A 66 7.07 -17.29 -12.05
N ASN A 67 8.35 -17.55 -11.77
CA ASN A 67 9.14 -18.64 -12.31
C ASN A 67 10.20 -19.09 -11.30
N GLU A 68 10.91 -20.18 -11.62
CA GLU A 68 11.95 -20.75 -10.75
C GLU A 68 13.10 -19.78 -10.44
N ASP A 69 13.51 -18.92 -11.40
CA ASP A 69 14.57 -17.94 -11.17
C ASP A 69 14.16 -16.89 -10.11
N ASP A 70 12.90 -16.46 -10.14
CA ASP A 70 12.35 -15.55 -9.12
C ASP A 70 12.29 -16.24 -7.76
N LEU A 71 11.90 -17.53 -7.72
CA LEU A 71 11.84 -18.32 -6.50
C LEU A 71 13.23 -18.49 -5.86
N GLU A 72 14.26 -18.83 -6.65
CA GLU A 72 15.63 -18.97 -6.14
C GLU A 72 16.18 -17.64 -5.59
N LYS A 73 15.90 -16.52 -6.27
CA LYS A 73 16.26 -15.18 -5.76
C LYS A 73 15.53 -14.85 -4.45
N ALA A 74 14.26 -15.21 -4.36
CA ALA A 74 13.47 -14.99 -3.14
C ALA A 74 13.99 -15.84 -1.98
N ILE A 75 14.32 -17.12 -2.20
CA ILE A 75 14.93 -17.99 -1.21
C ILE A 75 16.26 -17.40 -0.71
N ALA A 76 17.15 -17.01 -1.64
CA ALA A 76 18.44 -16.43 -1.28
C ALA A 76 18.29 -15.13 -0.46
N ARG A 77 17.29 -14.28 -0.80
CA ARG A 77 16.99 -13.06 -0.06
C ARG A 77 16.47 -13.34 1.35
N VAL A 78 15.60 -14.33 1.51
CA VAL A 78 15.10 -14.76 2.81
C VAL A 78 16.24 -15.30 3.68
N GLU A 79 17.12 -16.15 3.13
CA GLU A 79 18.29 -16.70 3.84
C GLU A 79 19.25 -15.59 4.31
N GLN A 80 19.43 -14.53 3.52
CA GLN A 80 20.25 -13.38 3.91
C GLN A 80 19.63 -12.52 5.02
N ALA A 81 18.30 -12.57 5.15
CA ALA A 81 17.52 -11.80 6.12
C ALA A 81 17.21 -12.57 7.43
N GLU A 82 17.96 -13.63 7.73
CA GLU A 82 17.72 -14.60 8.83
C GLU A 82 17.36 -14.01 10.19
N ALA A 83 17.81 -12.80 10.48
CA ALA A 83 17.51 -12.13 11.76
C ALA A 83 16.24 -11.24 11.73
N ALA A 84 15.55 -11.16 10.60
CA ALA A 84 14.50 -10.16 10.41
C ALA A 84 13.07 -10.70 10.68
N THR A 85 12.84 -12.00 10.58
CA THR A 85 11.50 -12.60 10.80
C THR A 85 11.62 -14.06 11.26
N ASP A 86 10.76 -14.46 12.20
CA ASP A 86 10.68 -15.84 12.68
C ASP A 86 9.75 -16.71 11.82
N THR A 87 8.86 -16.07 11.06
CA THR A 87 7.83 -16.75 10.26
C THR A 87 7.68 -16.11 8.88
N LEU A 88 7.33 -16.94 7.91
CA LEU A 88 7.03 -16.54 6.53
C LEU A 88 5.63 -17.01 6.14
N ILE A 89 5.04 -16.29 5.21
CA ILE A 89 3.77 -16.65 4.59
C ILE A 89 4.06 -16.98 3.13
N ILE A 90 3.66 -18.17 2.71
CA ILE A 90 3.62 -18.58 1.31
C ILE A 90 2.16 -18.49 0.88
N GLU A 91 1.89 -17.79 -0.21
CA GLU A 91 0.53 -17.46 -0.62
C GLU A 91 0.35 -17.66 -2.13
N GLN A 92 -0.81 -18.11 -2.55
CA GLN A 92 -1.18 -18.16 -3.95
C GLN A 92 -1.10 -16.75 -4.56
N CYS A 93 -0.44 -16.62 -5.69
CA CYS A 93 -0.50 -15.38 -6.46
C CYS A 93 -1.86 -15.27 -7.15
N VAL A 94 -2.68 -14.32 -6.70
CA VAL A 94 -4.01 -14.06 -7.28
C VAL A 94 -3.84 -13.31 -8.59
N GLU A 95 -4.44 -13.81 -9.67
CA GLU A 95 -4.54 -13.10 -10.94
C GLU A 95 -5.63 -12.02 -10.85
N ALA A 96 -5.23 -10.87 -10.32
CA ALA A 96 -6.14 -9.77 -10.05
C ALA A 96 -6.36 -8.88 -11.27
N VAL A 97 -7.61 -8.46 -11.47
CA VAL A 97 -7.99 -7.42 -12.45
C VAL A 97 -8.04 -6.04 -11.82
N ASP A 98 -8.25 -5.97 -10.49
CA ASP A 98 -8.27 -4.73 -9.72
C ASP A 98 -7.59 -4.91 -8.35
N ASN A 99 -7.00 -3.82 -7.86
CA ASN A 99 -6.35 -3.73 -6.56
C ASN A 99 -6.85 -2.47 -5.85
N TYR A 100 -7.70 -2.64 -4.85
CA TYR A 100 -8.29 -1.56 -4.07
C TYR A 100 -7.68 -1.47 -2.67
N CYS A 101 -7.40 -0.26 -2.22
CA CYS A 101 -7.26 0.05 -0.80
C CYS A 101 -8.56 0.69 -0.34
N VAL A 102 -9.38 -0.04 0.42
CA VAL A 102 -10.63 0.47 1.01
C VAL A 102 -10.37 0.99 2.41
N GLN A 103 -10.89 2.18 2.75
CA GLN A 103 -10.59 2.80 4.03
C GLN A 103 -11.83 3.08 4.86
N PHE A 104 -11.69 2.83 6.15
CA PHE A 104 -12.71 3.04 7.14
C PHE A 104 -12.16 3.79 8.36
N ALA A 105 -13.03 4.51 9.03
CA ALA A 105 -12.80 5.03 10.37
C ALA A 105 -13.85 4.46 11.31
N TRP A 106 -13.49 4.30 12.58
CA TRP A 106 -14.45 4.02 13.62
C TRP A 106 -14.34 5.05 14.75
N HIS A 107 -15.49 5.58 15.12
CA HIS A 107 -15.65 6.48 16.24
C HIS A 107 -16.89 6.08 17.07
N PRO A 108 -16.87 6.20 18.42
CA PRO A 108 -18.00 5.77 19.26
C PRO A 108 -19.35 6.41 18.93
N GLU A 109 -19.36 7.64 18.43
CA GLU A 109 -20.58 8.38 18.10
C GLU A 109 -21.09 8.07 16.69
N ASP A 110 -20.18 7.86 15.71
CA ASP A 110 -20.52 7.71 14.30
C ASP A 110 -20.57 6.25 13.83
N GLY A 111 -20.04 5.32 14.64
CA GLY A 111 -19.86 3.93 14.24
C GLY A 111 -18.74 3.74 13.20
N ILE A 112 -18.88 2.74 12.33
CA ILE A 112 -17.98 2.50 11.22
C ILE A 112 -18.36 3.40 10.04
N VAL A 113 -17.43 4.26 9.63
CA VAL A 113 -17.60 5.20 8.52
C VAL A 113 -16.68 4.79 7.37
N TYR A 114 -17.25 4.61 6.19
CA TYR A 114 -16.48 4.41 4.96
C TYR A 114 -15.90 5.75 4.48
N LEU A 115 -14.57 5.86 4.40
CA LEU A 115 -13.88 7.08 4.00
C LEU A 115 -13.71 7.19 2.47
N GLY A 116 -13.73 6.06 1.78
CA GLY A 116 -13.49 5.95 0.35
C GLY A 116 -12.52 4.84 0.00
N SER A 117 -12.23 4.70 -1.28
CA SER A 117 -11.27 3.73 -1.81
C SER A 117 -10.31 4.37 -2.79
N ALA A 118 -9.14 3.77 -2.90
CA ALA A 118 -8.14 4.11 -3.90
C ALA A 118 -7.66 2.84 -4.61
N LYS A 119 -7.33 2.94 -5.91
CA LYS A 119 -6.57 1.91 -6.61
C LYS A 119 -5.10 2.09 -6.31
N GLN A 120 -4.41 1.01 -5.99
CA GLN A 120 -2.97 1.04 -5.79
C GLN A 120 -2.25 1.01 -7.14
N LEU A 121 -1.24 1.86 -7.28
CA LEU A 121 -0.31 1.83 -8.39
C LEU A 121 0.89 0.99 -7.97
N THR A 122 1.04 -0.17 -8.60
CA THR A 122 2.15 -1.09 -8.32
C THR A 122 2.87 -1.45 -9.63
N ASN A 123 4.15 -1.78 -9.53
CA ASN A 123 4.85 -2.39 -10.67
C ASN A 123 4.57 -3.91 -10.73
N ALA A 124 5.12 -4.59 -11.75
CA ALA A 124 4.95 -6.03 -11.96
C ALA A 124 5.41 -6.91 -10.77
N TYR A 125 6.28 -6.40 -9.91
CA TYR A 125 6.78 -7.10 -8.70
C TYR A 125 6.04 -6.71 -7.42
N GLY A 126 4.92 -5.96 -7.53
CA GLY A 126 4.11 -5.55 -6.40
C GLY A 126 4.67 -4.37 -5.60
N PHE A 127 5.74 -3.70 -6.06
CA PHE A 127 6.24 -2.49 -5.38
C PHE A 127 5.24 -1.35 -5.54
N TYR A 128 4.87 -0.78 -4.41
CA TYR A 128 3.94 0.34 -4.33
C TYR A 128 4.54 1.63 -4.88
N ASN A 129 3.81 2.26 -5.80
CA ASN A 129 4.20 3.51 -6.45
C ASN A 129 3.22 4.66 -6.21
N GLY A 130 2.19 4.47 -5.41
CA GLY A 130 1.18 5.49 -5.12
C GLY A 130 -0.25 4.98 -5.26
N ASN A 131 -1.19 5.91 -5.24
CA ASN A 131 -2.62 5.61 -5.35
C ASN A 131 -3.30 6.59 -6.29
N ILE A 132 -4.37 6.13 -6.93
CA ILE A 132 -5.38 6.98 -7.57
C ILE A 132 -6.72 6.73 -6.88
N ASN A 133 -7.55 7.78 -6.67
CA ASN A 133 -8.87 7.59 -6.08
C ASN A 133 -9.71 6.66 -6.96
N ALA A 134 -10.42 5.73 -6.34
CA ALA A 134 -11.28 4.80 -7.04
C ALA A 134 -12.70 5.38 -7.16
N ILE A 135 -13.21 5.40 -8.39
CA ILE A 135 -14.58 5.76 -8.71
C ILE A 135 -15.28 4.46 -9.10
N ASN A 136 -16.55 4.27 -8.68
CA ASN A 136 -17.36 3.09 -8.97
C ASN A 136 -16.76 1.78 -8.41
N VAL A 137 -16.37 1.79 -7.13
CA VAL A 137 -15.89 0.58 -6.42
C VAL A 137 -17.03 -0.45 -6.32
N PRO A 138 -16.80 -1.73 -6.65
CA PRO A 138 -17.80 -2.77 -6.47
C PRO A 138 -18.27 -2.88 -5.02
N GLU A 139 -19.58 -3.00 -4.81
CA GLU A 139 -20.16 -3.04 -3.45
C GLU A 139 -19.59 -4.18 -2.60
N GLN A 140 -19.32 -5.33 -3.20
CA GLN A 140 -18.71 -6.47 -2.51
C GLN A 140 -17.31 -6.19 -1.95
N VAL A 141 -16.55 -5.28 -2.57
CA VAL A 141 -15.22 -4.84 -2.08
C VAL A 141 -15.38 -3.97 -0.84
N ILE A 142 -16.35 -3.04 -0.86
CA ILE A 142 -16.67 -2.19 0.28
C ILE A 142 -17.21 -3.05 1.43
N GLN A 143 -18.10 -4.00 1.12
CA GLN A 143 -18.69 -4.92 2.11
C GLN A 143 -17.62 -5.78 2.79
N ALA A 144 -16.68 -6.35 2.03
CA ALA A 144 -15.57 -7.12 2.58
C ALA A 144 -14.73 -6.27 3.55
N GLY A 145 -14.41 -5.03 3.18
CA GLY A 145 -13.70 -4.10 4.07
C GLY A 145 -14.50 -3.75 5.33
N TYR A 146 -15.83 -3.55 5.20
CA TYR A 146 -16.70 -3.30 6.35
C TYR A 146 -16.72 -4.47 7.33
N GLU A 147 -16.81 -5.71 6.85
CA GLU A 147 -16.81 -6.92 7.69
C GLU A 147 -15.48 -7.09 8.44
N ILE A 148 -14.34 -6.81 7.78
CA ILE A 148 -13.03 -6.81 8.42
C ILE A 148 -12.97 -5.75 9.53
N MET A 149 -13.44 -4.55 9.23
CA MET A 149 -13.48 -3.45 10.21
C MET A 149 -14.37 -3.78 11.41
N ASP A 150 -15.54 -4.37 11.18
CA ASP A 150 -16.51 -4.75 12.21
C ASP A 150 -15.93 -5.79 13.18
N ILE A 151 -15.19 -6.78 12.68
CA ILE A 151 -14.48 -7.76 13.52
C ILE A 151 -13.46 -7.03 14.41
N ALA A 152 -12.66 -6.14 13.86
CA ALA A 152 -11.64 -5.42 14.61
C ALA A 152 -12.24 -4.48 15.67
N VAL A 153 -13.33 -3.79 15.33
CA VAL A 153 -14.06 -2.91 16.26
C VAL A 153 -14.64 -3.69 17.44
N LYS A 154 -15.19 -4.88 17.21
CA LYS A 154 -15.68 -5.77 18.29
C LYS A 154 -14.58 -6.21 19.25
N GLU A 155 -13.33 -6.29 18.77
CA GLU A 155 -12.15 -6.56 19.59
C GLU A 155 -11.54 -5.31 20.24
N GLY A 156 -12.09 -4.12 19.97
CA GLY A 156 -11.69 -2.86 20.60
C GLY A 156 -10.81 -1.95 19.76
N PHE A 157 -10.79 -2.13 18.41
CA PHE A 157 -10.09 -1.18 17.53
C PHE A 157 -10.79 0.18 17.53
N ILE A 158 -9.98 1.25 17.56
CA ILE A 158 -10.41 2.65 17.45
C ILE A 158 -9.46 3.34 16.48
N GLY A 159 -9.98 4.02 15.47
CA GLY A 159 -9.19 4.83 14.55
C GLY A 159 -9.49 4.56 13.08
N ILE A 160 -8.49 4.83 12.24
CA ILE A 160 -8.55 4.66 10.77
C ILE A 160 -7.82 3.37 10.38
N ALA A 161 -8.42 2.63 9.45
CA ALA A 161 -7.82 1.46 8.84
C ALA A 161 -7.99 1.48 7.33
N GLY A 162 -7.04 0.86 6.61
CA GLY A 162 -7.12 0.67 5.16
C GLY A 162 -6.74 -0.76 4.79
N PHE A 163 -7.58 -1.42 4.00
CA PHE A 163 -7.42 -2.83 3.63
C PHE A 163 -7.15 -2.95 2.14
N ASP A 164 -6.08 -3.68 1.81
CA ASP A 164 -5.70 -3.92 0.43
C ASP A 164 -6.39 -5.19 -0.06
N LEU A 165 -7.34 -4.99 -0.98
CA LEU A 165 -8.24 -6.02 -1.49
C LEU A 165 -8.03 -6.18 -3.00
N LEU A 166 -7.70 -7.39 -3.43
CA LEU A 166 -7.64 -7.77 -4.84
C LEU A 166 -9.01 -8.27 -5.30
N VAL A 167 -9.32 -8.06 -6.57
CA VAL A 167 -10.49 -8.64 -7.24
C VAL A 167 -9.99 -9.42 -8.45
N ASP A 168 -10.37 -10.71 -8.57
CA ASP A 168 -10.04 -11.53 -9.72
C ASP A 168 -11.06 -11.37 -10.87
N GLN A 169 -10.81 -12.07 -11.99
CA GLN A 169 -11.68 -12.04 -13.18
C GLN A 169 -13.11 -12.55 -12.90
N GLN A 170 -13.31 -13.36 -11.86
CA GLN A 170 -14.61 -13.89 -11.44
C GLN A 170 -15.32 -12.97 -10.45
N GLY A 171 -14.69 -11.87 -10.05
CA GLY A 171 -15.19 -10.93 -9.06
C GLY A 171 -14.97 -11.37 -7.61
N VAL A 172 -14.17 -12.41 -7.36
CA VAL A 172 -13.84 -12.83 -5.99
C VAL A 172 -12.89 -11.83 -5.36
N VAL A 173 -13.18 -11.48 -4.09
CA VAL A 173 -12.39 -10.52 -3.31
C VAL A 173 -11.39 -11.25 -2.44
N TYR A 174 -10.15 -10.76 -2.41
CA TYR A 174 -9.06 -11.30 -1.59
C TYR A 174 -8.38 -10.20 -0.78
N ALA A 175 -8.36 -10.33 0.54
CA ALA A 175 -7.63 -9.45 1.44
C ALA A 175 -6.16 -9.87 1.53
N ILE A 176 -5.25 -9.01 1.05
CA ILE A 176 -3.82 -9.32 0.97
C ILE A 176 -2.97 -8.58 1.98
N ASP A 177 -3.45 -7.44 2.49
CA ASP A 177 -2.81 -6.67 3.57
C ASP A 177 -3.87 -5.89 4.36
N LEU A 178 -3.71 -5.87 5.68
CA LEU A 178 -4.59 -5.14 6.59
C LEU A 178 -3.77 -4.10 7.35
N ASN A 179 -4.05 -2.82 7.06
CA ASN A 179 -3.36 -1.71 7.66
C ASN A 179 -4.28 -1.01 8.66
N PHE A 180 -4.25 -1.43 9.93
CA PHE A 180 -5.01 -0.79 11.01
C PHE A 180 -4.32 0.49 11.49
N ARG A 181 -4.06 1.37 10.55
CA ARG A 181 -3.41 2.68 10.67
C ARG A 181 -3.66 3.51 9.42
N GLN A 182 -3.28 4.77 9.46
CA GLN A 182 -3.17 5.57 8.23
C GLN A 182 -2.15 4.94 7.26
N ASN A 183 -2.44 5.02 5.98
CA ASN A 183 -1.57 4.53 4.90
C ASN A 183 -1.45 5.57 3.77
N GLY A 184 -0.83 5.21 2.64
CA GLY A 184 -0.53 6.15 1.56
C GLY A 184 -1.74 6.88 0.98
N SER A 185 -2.90 6.24 0.88
CA SER A 185 -4.10 6.87 0.32
C SER A 185 -4.95 7.65 1.34
N THR A 186 -4.71 7.50 2.65
CA THR A 186 -5.56 8.10 3.70
C THR A 186 -5.68 9.62 3.54
N SER A 187 -4.56 10.32 3.41
CA SER A 187 -4.56 11.79 3.27
C SER A 187 -5.34 12.25 2.03
N MET A 188 -5.18 11.54 0.91
CA MET A 188 -5.89 11.86 -0.33
C MET A 188 -7.41 11.71 -0.16
N LEU A 189 -7.88 10.65 0.50
CA LEU A 189 -9.30 10.40 0.71
C LEU A 189 -9.92 11.39 1.73
N LEU A 190 -9.18 11.76 2.77
CA LEU A 190 -9.63 12.74 3.77
C LEU A 190 -9.66 14.18 3.22
N LEU A 191 -8.78 14.50 2.29
CA LEU A 191 -8.68 15.83 1.69
C LEU A 191 -9.55 16.02 0.43
N LYS A 192 -10.30 14.99 0.01
CA LYS A 192 -11.05 14.97 -1.26
C LYS A 192 -11.90 16.22 -1.48
N ASP A 193 -12.52 16.77 -0.44
CA ASP A 193 -13.41 17.92 -0.54
C ASP A 193 -12.63 19.27 -0.63
N ALA A 194 -11.33 19.25 -0.35
CA ALA A 194 -10.42 20.39 -0.49
C ALA A 194 -9.66 20.38 -1.84
N LEU A 195 -9.74 19.28 -2.59
CA LEU A 195 -9.10 19.12 -3.88
C LEU A 195 -10.06 19.46 -5.02
N THR A 196 -9.54 19.99 -6.11
CA THR A 196 -10.34 20.28 -7.30
C THR A 196 -10.37 19.07 -8.24
N GLY A 197 -11.42 18.98 -9.08
CA GLY A 197 -11.60 17.88 -10.03
C GLY A 197 -12.03 16.57 -9.37
N SER A 198 -12.25 15.58 -10.21
CA SER A 198 -12.78 14.27 -9.80
C SER A 198 -11.69 13.20 -9.63
N TYR A 199 -10.48 13.45 -10.13
CA TYR A 199 -9.36 12.52 -10.12
C TYR A 199 -8.24 13.03 -9.24
N HIS A 200 -7.79 12.18 -8.32
CA HIS A 200 -6.75 12.50 -7.36
C HIS A 200 -5.71 11.37 -7.36
N LYS A 201 -4.41 11.73 -7.47
CA LYS A 201 -3.30 10.77 -7.44
C LYS A 201 -2.31 11.14 -6.34
N PHE A 202 -2.17 10.26 -5.35
CA PHE A 202 -1.08 10.34 -4.38
C PHE A 202 0.19 9.72 -4.96
N TYR A 203 1.30 10.45 -4.84
CA TYR A 203 2.62 9.98 -5.25
C TYR A 203 3.74 10.59 -4.40
N SER A 204 4.91 9.95 -4.42
CA SER A 204 6.12 10.51 -3.81
C SER A 204 7.25 10.54 -4.83
N TYR A 205 7.89 11.71 -4.96
CA TYR A 205 9.04 11.94 -5.84
C TYR A 205 10.30 12.13 -5.03
N PHE A 206 11.44 11.82 -5.65
CA PHE A 206 12.78 12.05 -5.12
C PHE A 206 13.55 12.90 -6.13
N ALA A 207 14.29 13.87 -5.63
CA ALA A 207 15.21 14.61 -6.46
C ALA A 207 16.27 13.69 -7.07
N ASN A 208 16.78 14.04 -8.23
CA ASN A 208 17.84 13.30 -8.92
C ASN A 208 19.14 14.13 -8.93
N GLY A 209 19.71 14.37 -7.74
CA GLY A 209 20.97 15.08 -7.56
C GLY A 209 20.88 16.61 -7.54
N ASP A 210 19.79 17.23 -8.02
CA ASP A 210 19.57 18.67 -8.05
C ASP A 210 18.33 19.04 -7.21
N ASN A 211 18.55 19.29 -5.92
CA ASN A 211 17.48 19.61 -4.97
C ASN A 211 16.83 20.97 -5.25
N GLU A 212 17.60 21.97 -5.71
CA GLU A 212 17.07 23.30 -6.02
C GLU A 212 16.12 23.26 -7.22
N ARG A 213 16.53 22.63 -8.31
CA ARG A 213 15.69 22.42 -9.49
C ARG A 213 14.42 21.64 -9.15
N PHE A 214 14.55 20.63 -8.33
CA PHE A 214 13.42 19.83 -7.86
C PHE A 214 12.42 20.69 -7.05
N PHE A 215 12.92 21.50 -6.11
CA PHE A 215 12.07 22.40 -5.31
C PHE A 215 11.35 23.44 -6.18
N GLU A 216 12.04 24.05 -7.16
CA GLU A 216 11.44 25.00 -8.09
C GLU A 216 10.33 24.36 -8.95
N ALA A 217 10.48 23.09 -9.33
CA ALA A 217 9.43 22.35 -10.01
C ALA A 217 8.22 22.12 -9.08
N VAL A 218 8.44 21.70 -7.83
CA VAL A 218 7.37 21.53 -6.83
C VAL A 218 6.61 22.85 -6.65
N ARG A 219 7.32 23.94 -6.38
CA ARG A 219 6.72 25.27 -6.18
C ARG A 219 5.85 25.68 -7.36
N HIS A 220 6.33 25.50 -8.58
CA HIS A 220 5.61 25.86 -9.80
C HIS A 220 4.22 25.20 -9.90
N PHE A 221 4.11 23.88 -9.67
CA PHE A 221 2.85 23.16 -9.79
C PHE A 221 1.92 23.38 -8.57
N VAL A 222 2.47 23.63 -7.40
CA VAL A 222 1.70 24.07 -6.23
C VAL A 222 1.07 25.43 -6.45
N GLU A 223 1.84 26.40 -6.99
CA GLU A 223 1.34 27.74 -7.34
C GLU A 223 0.27 27.71 -8.45
N GLN A 224 0.34 26.73 -9.37
CA GLN A 224 -0.72 26.50 -10.37
C GLN A 224 -2.00 25.90 -9.77
N GLY A 225 -1.98 25.44 -8.53
CA GLY A 225 -3.14 24.85 -7.87
C GLY A 225 -3.58 23.50 -8.44
N VAL A 226 -2.65 22.70 -9.01
CA VAL A 226 -2.89 21.35 -9.54
C VAL A 226 -2.16 20.27 -8.76
N LEU A 227 -1.34 20.69 -7.79
CA LEU A 227 -0.51 19.83 -6.94
C LEU A 227 -0.66 20.26 -5.48
N TYR A 228 -1.19 19.37 -4.65
CA TYR A 228 -1.35 19.61 -3.22
C TYR A 228 -0.17 19.01 -2.45
N PRO A 229 0.63 19.80 -1.70
CA PRO A 229 1.77 19.32 -0.94
C PRO A 229 1.32 18.61 0.34
N LEU A 230 1.85 17.42 0.60
CA LEU A 230 1.65 16.69 1.86
C LEU A 230 2.89 16.72 2.75
N SER A 231 4.06 16.54 2.16
CA SER A 231 5.32 16.54 2.88
C SER A 231 6.47 16.92 1.95
N TYR A 232 7.42 17.68 2.44
CA TYR A 232 8.68 17.96 1.75
C TYR A 232 9.84 17.71 2.73
N TYR A 233 10.77 16.84 2.34
CA TYR A 233 12.03 16.66 3.00
C TYR A 233 13.11 17.39 2.19
N ASP A 234 13.74 18.38 2.81
CA ASP A 234 14.83 19.14 2.20
C ASP A 234 16.15 18.39 2.40
N GLY A 235 16.67 17.85 1.31
CA GLY A 235 17.93 17.11 1.34
C GLY A 235 19.16 17.97 1.60
N ASP A 236 19.07 19.28 1.37
CA ASP A 236 20.17 20.21 1.61
C ASP A 236 20.23 20.70 3.06
N TRP A 237 19.25 20.32 3.89
CA TRP A 237 19.25 20.63 5.32
C TRP A 237 20.49 20.09 6.05
N TYR A 238 21.00 18.91 5.63
CA TYR A 238 22.22 18.31 6.15
C TYR A 238 23.42 18.71 5.29
N GLN A 239 24.17 19.73 5.73
CA GLN A 239 25.29 20.27 4.98
C GLN A 239 26.50 19.34 4.82
N GLU A 240 26.57 18.26 5.60
CA GLU A 240 27.72 17.35 5.63
C GLU A 240 27.62 16.20 4.60
N VAL A 241 26.41 15.88 4.15
CA VAL A 241 26.16 14.77 3.21
C VAL A 241 25.08 15.20 2.22
N HIS A 242 25.35 15.07 0.93
CA HIS A 242 24.34 15.29 -0.09
C HIS A 242 23.26 14.20 0.00
N VAL A 243 22.01 14.61 0.22
CA VAL A 243 20.84 13.75 0.26
C VAL A 243 19.81 14.29 -0.73
N ASN A 244 19.20 13.40 -1.51
CA ASN A 244 18.12 13.81 -2.41
C ASN A 244 16.88 14.25 -1.63
N SER A 245 16.33 15.39 -1.97
CA SER A 245 15.05 15.86 -1.45
C SER A 245 13.92 14.90 -1.82
N ARG A 246 12.91 14.80 -0.95
CA ARG A 246 11.73 13.95 -1.16
C ARG A 246 10.46 14.76 -1.00
N PHE A 247 9.49 14.53 -1.87
CA PHE A 247 8.21 15.21 -1.89
C PHE A 247 7.04 14.23 -2.00
N GLY A 248 6.15 14.24 -1.02
CA GLY A 248 4.87 13.53 -1.05
C GLY A 248 3.75 14.49 -1.37
N CYS A 249 2.88 14.15 -2.32
CA CYS A 249 1.88 15.07 -2.87
C CYS A 249 0.63 14.38 -3.36
N ILE A 250 -0.39 15.20 -3.66
CA ILE A 250 -1.60 14.75 -4.36
C ILE A 250 -1.74 15.62 -5.63
N TRP A 251 -1.69 14.98 -6.80
CA TRP A 251 -2.16 15.56 -8.04
C TRP A 251 -3.68 15.56 -8.07
N HIS A 252 -4.31 16.61 -8.58
CA HIS A 252 -5.75 16.68 -8.71
C HIS A 252 -6.17 17.39 -10.01
N ALA A 253 -7.15 16.81 -10.70
CA ALA A 253 -7.64 17.28 -12.00
C ALA A 253 -9.02 16.69 -12.33
N ASP A 254 -9.57 17.07 -13.48
CA ASP A 254 -10.87 16.58 -13.95
C ASP A 254 -10.77 15.22 -14.66
N SER A 255 -9.56 14.81 -15.08
CA SER A 255 -9.34 13.51 -15.72
C SER A 255 -7.96 12.91 -15.42
N PRO A 256 -7.80 11.58 -15.54
CA PRO A 256 -6.51 10.91 -15.43
C PRO A 256 -5.47 11.44 -16.42
N GLU A 257 -5.88 11.72 -17.67
CA GLU A 257 -4.99 12.20 -18.73
C GLU A 257 -4.39 13.59 -18.40
N GLN A 258 -5.17 14.45 -17.71
CA GLN A 258 -4.64 15.72 -17.22
C GLN A 258 -3.59 15.53 -16.13
N ILE A 259 -3.80 14.59 -15.20
CA ILE A 259 -2.81 14.24 -14.18
C ILE A 259 -1.53 13.73 -14.84
N GLU A 260 -1.63 12.82 -15.81
CA GLU A 260 -0.49 12.30 -16.56
C GLU A 260 0.27 13.42 -17.30
N ALA A 261 -0.45 14.37 -17.90
CA ALA A 261 0.15 15.49 -18.58
C ALA A 261 0.92 16.42 -17.62
N TYR A 262 0.35 16.72 -16.45
CA TYR A 262 1.01 17.50 -15.40
C TYR A 262 2.24 16.77 -14.85
N GLU A 263 2.11 15.51 -14.56
CA GLU A 263 3.20 14.69 -14.05
C GLU A 263 4.37 14.60 -15.03
N LYS A 264 4.09 14.40 -16.32
CA LYS A 264 5.12 14.42 -17.37
C LYS A 264 5.87 15.75 -17.44
N GLN A 265 5.16 16.87 -17.32
CA GLN A 265 5.77 18.19 -17.29
C GLN A 265 6.61 18.42 -16.03
N PHE A 266 6.09 17.95 -14.87
CA PHE A 266 6.81 18.00 -13.60
C PHE A 266 8.14 17.23 -13.67
N ILE A 267 8.11 15.96 -14.13
CA ILE A 267 9.28 15.11 -14.29
C ILE A 267 10.33 15.78 -15.17
N ALA A 268 9.93 16.31 -16.33
CA ALA A 268 10.83 17.02 -17.23
C ALA A 268 11.43 18.28 -16.59
N ARG A 269 10.63 19.06 -15.85
CA ARG A 269 11.07 20.29 -15.19
C ARG A 269 11.99 19.99 -14.01
N ALA A 270 11.65 18.99 -13.20
CA ALA A 270 12.43 18.55 -12.04
C ALA A 270 13.73 17.84 -12.41
N GLY A 271 13.87 17.33 -13.65
CA GLY A 271 15.03 16.57 -14.08
C GLY A 271 15.05 15.13 -13.58
N LEU A 272 13.85 14.52 -13.41
CA LEU A 272 13.66 13.15 -12.94
C LEU A 272 13.66 12.13 -14.09
#